data_b1d031880a2762d3cde3e42acb1e0de8
#
_entry.id   b1d031880a2762d3cde3e42acb1e0de8
#
_cell.length_a   1.000
_cell.length_b   1.000
_cell.length_c   1.000
_cell.angle_alpha   90.00
_cell.angle_beta   90.00
_cell.angle_gamma   90.00
#
_symmetry.space_group_name_H-M   'P 1'
#
loop_
_entity.id
_entity.type
_entity.pdbx_description
1 polymer ?
#
loop_
_entity_poly.entity_id
_entity_poly.type
_entity_poly.pdbx_seq_one_letter_code
_entity_poly.pdbx_strand_id
1 'polypeptide(L)'
;MKIKTIVIAPYPGLSELTLSLQQELQEFEIVVEHGDLSRVLPLIGRIHTEGYDVIISRGGTAKLLQKHSYLPVVEIPVSGFDILRILTLVKGYNAKCEMIGFPNVIEGFMSVSSLMEVDISYTVIHQEQEVGAALADAKARGIQVVIGDSITVKMAAESGLQGVLITSGKESLMEAFSRAGQLYKSAEKLKTKNEMYEAMLSKLQGGYAAADQGGKLEFANPSFKRLLKLPETADTLYPLYPGLREMLRDVGRGADYDQAIAVYEPEQGLYLRAQRLPAEEDRRLYMLHAAEEEPEHSGLTASYLLAEAPFFYHQEEGGPEASFPAYPAAVFGEKGSGRKRYIINAALSESREGILYLNIRRSSEEVLKAMMELMLYGGGRVTAIEGAELLSAKQQRELAEFVMKRKMKAVFLFDRDPEALAAEERLAGKLLRSFHHRSISLPALRETPWLERSIRACLIWTNERQGKQIVGLRGEVMEALLAHPWQGNFTELRTVMDLFVAAAEGPFIEREALEMLEEGSRKARSKWVAVAGKEELNLRQPLEDIERDIIRTVLEQEGMNQSLAAKRLGINRSTLWRKLKEKE
;
A
#
# COMPACT_ATOMS: atom_id res chain seq x y z
N MET A 1 1.19 30.03 -22.78
CA MET A 1 0.91 28.87 -23.64
C MET A 1 -0.51 29.02 -24.10
N LYS A 2 -0.84 28.77 -25.39
CA LYS A 2 -2.22 28.81 -25.87
C LYS A 2 -2.90 27.49 -25.56
N ILE A 3 -4.20 27.53 -25.26
CA ILE A 3 -5.03 26.35 -25.01
C ILE A 3 -5.31 25.66 -26.35
N LYS A 4 -4.77 24.46 -26.54
CA LYS A 4 -4.94 23.73 -27.80
C LYS A 4 -6.33 23.09 -27.87
N THR A 5 -7.20 23.69 -28.69
CA THR A 5 -8.64 23.39 -28.70
C THR A 5 -9.08 22.85 -30.05
N ILE A 6 -9.80 21.73 -30.03
CA ILE A 6 -10.47 21.24 -31.23
C ILE A 6 -11.98 21.51 -31.14
N VAL A 7 -12.50 22.14 -32.17
CA VAL A 7 -13.94 22.39 -32.34
C VAL A 7 -14.49 21.37 -33.34
N ILE A 8 -15.37 20.50 -32.88
CA ILE A 8 -16.08 19.55 -33.76
C ILE A 8 -17.42 20.16 -34.13
N ALA A 9 -17.51 20.61 -35.37
CA ALA A 9 -18.67 21.31 -35.88
C ALA A 9 -19.64 20.35 -36.60
N PRO A 10 -20.88 20.16 -36.08
CA PRO A 10 -21.88 19.29 -36.73
C PRO A 10 -22.49 19.88 -38.01
N TYR A 11 -22.25 21.15 -38.31
CA TYR A 11 -22.71 21.81 -39.52
C TYR A 11 -21.75 22.92 -39.99
N PRO A 12 -21.68 23.22 -41.30
CA PRO A 12 -20.69 24.15 -41.87
C PRO A 12 -20.70 25.55 -41.26
N GLY A 13 -21.87 26.14 -41.01
CA GLY A 13 -21.97 27.49 -40.46
C GLY A 13 -21.31 27.67 -39.10
N LEU A 14 -21.21 26.61 -38.28
CA LEU A 14 -20.46 26.64 -37.00
C LEU A 14 -18.95 26.71 -37.25
N SER A 15 -18.45 26.02 -38.25
CA SER A 15 -17.03 26.09 -38.62
C SER A 15 -16.65 27.49 -39.11
N GLU A 16 -17.45 28.06 -40.01
CA GLU A 16 -17.21 29.41 -40.53
C GLU A 16 -17.23 30.46 -39.42
N LEU A 17 -18.23 30.38 -38.53
CA LEU A 17 -18.32 31.23 -37.35
C LEU A 17 -17.10 31.11 -36.45
N THR A 18 -16.68 29.88 -36.14
CA THR A 18 -15.51 29.62 -35.29
C THR A 18 -14.24 30.24 -35.89
N LEU A 19 -14.01 30.02 -37.17
CA LEU A 19 -12.87 30.59 -37.89
C LEU A 19 -12.89 32.12 -37.92
N SER A 20 -14.08 32.73 -38.09
CA SER A 20 -14.23 34.20 -38.08
C SER A 20 -13.88 34.83 -36.72
N LEU A 21 -14.07 34.08 -35.62
CA LEU A 21 -13.80 34.55 -34.25
C LEU A 21 -12.38 34.25 -33.79
N GLN A 22 -11.54 33.58 -34.58
CA GLN A 22 -10.20 33.17 -34.19
C GLN A 22 -9.31 34.35 -33.74
N GLN A 23 -9.49 35.53 -34.31
CA GLN A 23 -8.75 36.72 -33.91
C GLN A 23 -9.16 37.27 -32.52
N GLU A 24 -10.40 37.05 -32.12
CA GLU A 24 -10.90 37.44 -30.79
C GLU A 24 -10.51 36.44 -29.69
N LEU A 25 -10.21 35.20 -30.08
CA LEU A 25 -9.91 34.07 -29.18
C LEU A 25 -8.40 33.81 -29.07
N GLN A 26 -7.60 34.84 -28.78
CA GLN A 26 -6.13 34.78 -28.77
C GLN A 26 -5.52 33.82 -27.75
N GLU A 27 -6.25 33.48 -26.68
CA GLU A 27 -5.83 32.49 -25.66
C GLU A 27 -5.85 31.05 -26.20
N PHE A 28 -6.52 30.80 -27.34
CA PHE A 28 -6.74 29.48 -27.90
C PHE A 28 -5.94 29.25 -29.19
N GLU A 29 -5.48 28.02 -29.38
CA GLU A 29 -5.02 27.48 -30.66
C GLU A 29 -6.11 26.57 -31.18
N ILE A 30 -6.87 27.09 -32.19
CA ILE A 30 -8.14 26.49 -32.59
C ILE A 30 -7.95 25.67 -33.85
N VAL A 31 -8.33 24.40 -33.80
CA VAL A 31 -8.49 23.51 -34.95
C VAL A 31 -9.97 23.20 -35.08
N VAL A 32 -10.52 23.32 -36.29
CA VAL A 32 -11.93 23.07 -36.58
C VAL A 32 -12.05 21.86 -37.48
N GLU A 33 -12.83 20.87 -37.06
CA GLU A 33 -13.17 19.71 -37.87
C GLU A 33 -14.68 19.52 -38.00
N HIS A 34 -15.08 19.02 -39.17
CA HIS A 34 -16.47 18.66 -39.43
C HIS A 34 -16.73 17.24 -38.97
N GLY A 35 -17.73 17.05 -38.11
CA GLY A 35 -18.13 15.75 -37.63
C GLY A 35 -19.53 15.75 -37.05
N ASP A 36 -20.39 14.88 -37.56
CA ASP A 36 -21.66 14.52 -36.93
C ASP A 36 -21.50 13.20 -36.13
N LEU A 37 -22.54 12.81 -35.42
CA LEU A 37 -22.58 11.60 -34.56
C LEU A 37 -21.90 10.37 -35.15
N SER A 38 -22.08 10.12 -36.45
CA SER A 38 -21.57 8.92 -37.13
C SER A 38 -20.06 8.98 -37.42
N ARG A 39 -19.52 10.19 -37.56
CA ARG A 39 -18.13 10.42 -37.95
C ARG A 39 -17.18 10.77 -36.82
N VAL A 40 -17.72 11.06 -35.63
CA VAL A 40 -16.94 11.55 -34.50
C VAL A 40 -16.17 10.42 -33.81
N LEU A 41 -16.72 9.21 -33.70
CA LEU A 41 -16.05 8.09 -32.97
C LEU A 41 -14.67 7.74 -33.54
N PRO A 42 -14.45 7.64 -34.85
CA PRO A 42 -13.11 7.44 -35.42
C PRO A 42 -12.12 8.56 -35.14
N LEU A 43 -12.60 9.81 -34.94
CA LEU A 43 -11.74 10.95 -34.66
C LEU A 43 -11.19 10.96 -33.22
N ILE A 44 -11.87 10.34 -32.26
CA ILE A 44 -11.50 10.36 -30.85
C ILE A 44 -10.08 9.85 -30.64
N GLY A 45 -9.71 8.73 -31.27
CA GLY A 45 -8.36 8.17 -31.15
C GLY A 45 -7.27 9.13 -31.61
N ARG A 46 -7.52 9.84 -32.71
CA ARG A 46 -6.60 10.87 -33.26
C ARG A 46 -6.54 12.09 -32.33
N ILE A 47 -7.69 12.59 -31.87
CA ILE A 47 -7.78 13.71 -30.94
C ILE A 47 -6.94 13.47 -29.69
N HIS A 48 -6.98 12.24 -29.16
CA HIS A 48 -6.20 11.85 -27.98
C HIS A 48 -4.68 11.82 -28.22
N THR A 49 -4.24 11.52 -29.45
CA THR A 49 -2.81 11.44 -29.79
C THR A 49 -2.20 12.77 -30.19
N GLU A 50 -3.00 13.71 -30.71
CA GLU A 50 -2.55 15.03 -31.19
C GLU A 50 -2.35 16.07 -30.07
N GLY A 51 -2.70 15.71 -28.80
CA GLY A 51 -2.40 16.51 -27.62
C GLY A 51 -3.24 17.78 -27.49
N TYR A 52 -4.55 17.68 -27.74
CA TYR A 52 -5.50 18.76 -27.44
C TYR A 52 -5.78 18.83 -25.94
N ASP A 53 -6.08 20.03 -25.44
CA ASP A 53 -6.42 20.30 -24.05
C ASP A 53 -7.92 20.22 -23.78
N VAL A 54 -8.75 20.62 -24.79
CA VAL A 54 -10.20 20.66 -24.64
C VAL A 54 -10.88 20.45 -25.99
N ILE A 55 -12.03 19.82 -25.97
CA ILE A 55 -12.92 19.62 -27.11
C ILE A 55 -14.13 20.53 -26.93
N ILE A 56 -14.50 21.26 -28.00
CA ILE A 56 -15.74 22.04 -28.04
C ILE A 56 -16.64 21.46 -29.12
N SER A 57 -17.89 21.17 -28.81
CA SER A 57 -18.85 20.67 -29.77
C SER A 57 -20.28 21.03 -29.34
N ARG A 58 -21.29 20.61 -30.09
CA ARG A 58 -22.67 20.95 -29.84
C ARG A 58 -23.60 19.75 -29.83
N GLY A 59 -24.66 19.84 -28.99
CA GLY A 59 -25.78 18.89 -28.96
C GLY A 59 -25.40 17.45 -28.81
N GLY A 60 -26.02 16.55 -29.58
CA GLY A 60 -25.76 15.11 -29.52
C GLY A 60 -24.30 14.72 -29.73
N THR A 61 -23.59 15.45 -30.61
CA THR A 61 -22.16 15.23 -30.85
C THR A 61 -21.32 15.52 -29.61
N ALA A 62 -21.59 16.61 -28.89
CA ALA A 62 -20.91 16.92 -27.63
C ALA A 62 -21.17 15.85 -26.57
N LYS A 63 -22.42 15.38 -26.42
CA LYS A 63 -22.79 14.33 -25.48
C LYS A 63 -22.09 13.01 -25.80
N LEU A 64 -21.97 12.65 -27.08
CA LEU A 64 -21.26 11.45 -27.51
C LEU A 64 -19.76 11.55 -27.19
N LEU A 65 -19.14 12.70 -27.42
CA LEU A 65 -17.74 12.96 -27.07
C LEU A 65 -17.51 12.91 -25.56
N GLN A 66 -18.41 13.48 -24.75
CA GLN A 66 -18.32 13.41 -23.27
C GLN A 66 -18.32 11.96 -22.75
N LYS A 67 -19.03 11.07 -23.43
CA LYS A 67 -19.11 9.66 -23.03
C LYS A 67 -17.86 8.84 -23.39
N HIS A 68 -17.13 9.22 -24.45
CA HIS A 68 -16.06 8.39 -25.02
C HIS A 68 -14.67 9.06 -24.99
N SER A 69 -14.56 10.33 -24.59
CA SER A 69 -13.29 11.04 -24.47
C SER A 69 -12.91 11.24 -23.00
N TYR A 70 -11.62 11.11 -22.70
CA TYR A 70 -11.06 11.52 -21.41
C TYR A 70 -10.69 13.01 -21.35
N LEU A 71 -10.66 13.69 -22.51
CA LEU A 71 -10.46 15.14 -22.54
C LEU A 71 -11.74 15.86 -22.13
N PRO A 72 -11.62 17.04 -21.49
CA PRO A 72 -12.77 17.87 -21.20
C PRO A 72 -13.54 18.24 -22.47
N VAL A 73 -14.84 18.01 -22.48
CA VAL A 73 -15.72 18.37 -23.61
C VAL A 73 -16.68 19.45 -23.15
N VAL A 74 -16.63 20.59 -23.82
CA VAL A 74 -17.52 21.72 -23.58
C VAL A 74 -18.61 21.76 -24.67
N GLU A 75 -19.85 21.69 -24.22
CA GLU A 75 -21.00 21.82 -25.09
C GLU A 75 -21.29 23.30 -25.37
N ILE A 76 -21.45 23.67 -26.66
CA ILE A 76 -21.97 24.98 -27.08
C ILE A 76 -23.46 25.02 -26.75
N PRO A 77 -23.90 25.89 -25.84
CA PRO A 77 -25.30 25.94 -25.45
C PRO A 77 -26.18 26.53 -26.58
N VAL A 78 -27.47 26.26 -26.51
CA VAL A 78 -28.47 27.03 -27.26
C VAL A 78 -28.85 28.22 -26.39
N SER A 79 -28.45 29.41 -26.83
CA SER A 79 -28.75 30.64 -26.09
C SER A 79 -30.12 31.21 -26.40
N GLY A 80 -30.63 32.07 -25.50
CA GLY A 80 -31.83 32.85 -25.79
C GLY A 80 -31.73 33.69 -27.07
N PHE A 81 -30.52 34.14 -27.41
CA PHE A 81 -30.27 34.89 -28.69
C PHE A 81 -30.41 33.99 -29.91
N ASP A 82 -30.00 32.73 -29.83
CA ASP A 82 -30.17 31.77 -30.93
C ASP A 82 -31.65 31.50 -31.17
N ILE A 83 -32.42 31.35 -30.10
CA ILE A 83 -33.86 31.16 -30.14
C ILE A 83 -34.56 32.44 -30.70
N LEU A 84 -34.13 33.61 -30.24
CA LEU A 84 -34.68 34.89 -30.71
C LEU A 84 -34.47 35.06 -32.22
N ARG A 85 -33.29 34.72 -32.75
CA ARG A 85 -33.01 34.75 -34.19
C ARG A 85 -33.95 33.84 -34.97
N ILE A 86 -34.15 32.61 -34.48
CA ILE A 86 -35.04 31.64 -35.11
C ILE A 86 -36.50 32.13 -35.10
N LEU A 87 -36.98 32.58 -33.93
CA LEU A 87 -38.36 33.09 -33.80
C LEU A 87 -38.59 34.32 -34.73
N THR A 88 -37.61 35.21 -34.84
CA THR A 88 -37.68 36.37 -35.73
C THR A 88 -37.74 35.93 -37.20
N LEU A 89 -36.98 34.88 -37.57
CA LEU A 89 -37.02 34.32 -38.93
C LEU A 89 -38.39 33.70 -39.22
N VAL A 90 -38.88 32.87 -38.32
CA VAL A 90 -40.11 32.08 -38.52
C VAL A 90 -41.38 32.91 -38.41
N LYS A 91 -41.36 34.05 -37.70
CA LYS A 91 -42.47 35.01 -37.62
C LYS A 91 -42.90 35.53 -38.99
N GLY A 92 -41.99 35.52 -39.98
CA GLY A 92 -42.26 35.88 -41.36
C GLY A 92 -42.85 34.76 -42.23
N TYR A 93 -42.89 33.51 -41.73
CA TYR A 93 -43.41 32.36 -42.48
C TYR A 93 -44.94 32.31 -42.38
N ASN A 94 -45.58 32.16 -43.50
CA ASN A 94 -47.02 31.97 -43.58
C ASN A 94 -47.38 30.46 -43.51
N ALA A 95 -46.76 29.71 -42.60
CA ALA A 95 -46.83 28.28 -42.49
C ALA A 95 -46.97 27.86 -41.03
N LYS A 96 -47.59 26.69 -40.79
CA LYS A 96 -47.65 26.10 -39.46
C LYS A 96 -46.29 25.55 -39.04
N CYS A 97 -45.70 26.10 -37.96
CA CYS A 97 -44.40 25.76 -37.46
C CYS A 97 -44.52 24.99 -36.12
N GLU A 98 -43.60 24.08 -35.90
CA GLU A 98 -43.44 23.39 -34.62
C GLU A 98 -41.96 23.25 -34.25
N MET A 99 -41.66 23.42 -32.98
CA MET A 99 -40.34 23.17 -32.46
C MET A 99 -40.26 21.75 -31.88
N ILE A 100 -39.28 20.95 -32.31
CA ILE A 100 -38.99 19.63 -31.76
C ILE A 100 -37.59 19.67 -31.14
N GLY A 101 -37.48 19.40 -29.85
CA GLY A 101 -36.18 19.48 -29.16
C GLY A 101 -36.15 18.87 -27.78
N PHE A 102 -34.96 18.84 -27.22
CA PHE A 102 -34.73 18.37 -25.85
C PHE A 102 -35.26 19.38 -24.81
N PRO A 103 -35.55 18.92 -23.55
CA PRO A 103 -36.15 19.74 -22.50
C PRO A 103 -35.49 21.11 -22.31
N ASN A 104 -34.16 21.14 -22.21
CA ASN A 104 -33.40 22.38 -22.02
C ASN A 104 -33.55 23.41 -23.17
N VAL A 105 -33.72 22.93 -24.38
CA VAL A 105 -33.93 23.80 -25.56
C VAL A 105 -35.37 24.28 -25.59
N ILE A 106 -36.32 23.40 -25.29
CA ILE A 106 -37.75 23.76 -25.26
C ILE A 106 -38.08 24.75 -24.12
N GLU A 107 -37.49 24.60 -22.94
CA GLU A 107 -37.66 25.58 -21.86
C GLU A 107 -37.19 26.97 -22.24
N GLY A 108 -35.99 27.06 -22.86
CA GLY A 108 -35.49 28.32 -23.40
C GLY A 108 -36.41 28.88 -24.48
N PHE A 109 -36.91 28.02 -25.39
CA PHE A 109 -37.84 28.41 -26.45
C PHE A 109 -39.17 28.96 -25.89
N MET A 110 -39.77 28.27 -24.93
CA MET A 110 -41.02 28.72 -24.27
C MET A 110 -40.84 30.09 -23.62
N SER A 111 -39.72 30.32 -22.95
CA SER A 111 -39.43 31.59 -22.29
C SER A 111 -39.34 32.76 -23.32
N VAL A 112 -38.59 32.55 -24.41
CA VAL A 112 -38.42 33.60 -25.42
C VAL A 112 -39.65 33.77 -26.28
N SER A 113 -40.37 32.70 -26.68
CA SER A 113 -41.59 32.76 -27.46
C SER A 113 -42.72 33.53 -26.72
N SER A 114 -42.83 33.31 -25.40
CA SER A 114 -43.76 34.06 -24.56
C SER A 114 -43.46 35.56 -24.54
N LEU A 115 -42.19 35.94 -24.43
CA LEU A 115 -41.76 37.35 -24.46
C LEU A 115 -42.01 38.03 -25.81
N MET A 116 -41.95 37.27 -26.90
CA MET A 116 -42.17 37.79 -28.26
C MET A 116 -43.63 37.71 -28.73
N GLU A 117 -44.52 37.18 -27.93
CA GLU A 117 -45.94 36.95 -28.28
C GLU A 117 -46.06 36.11 -29.59
N VAL A 118 -45.18 35.08 -29.73
CA VAL A 118 -45.18 34.17 -30.88
C VAL A 118 -45.71 32.82 -30.41
N ASP A 119 -46.86 32.41 -30.94
CA ASP A 119 -47.46 31.12 -30.67
C ASP A 119 -47.01 30.06 -31.66
N ILE A 120 -46.06 29.22 -31.23
CA ILE A 120 -45.52 28.08 -32.00
C ILE A 120 -45.67 26.84 -31.13
N SER A 121 -46.24 25.77 -31.68
CA SER A 121 -46.33 24.48 -30.99
C SER A 121 -44.95 23.86 -30.80
N TYR A 122 -44.82 23.04 -29.78
CA TYR A 122 -43.58 22.35 -29.48
C TYR A 122 -43.80 20.88 -29.06
N THR A 123 -42.81 20.03 -29.39
CA THR A 123 -42.75 18.65 -28.89
C THR A 123 -41.42 18.42 -28.19
N VAL A 124 -41.50 17.90 -26.95
CA VAL A 124 -40.32 17.52 -26.16
C VAL A 124 -39.91 16.11 -26.50
N ILE A 125 -38.61 15.91 -26.77
CA ILE A 125 -38.01 14.61 -26.98
C ILE A 125 -36.93 14.38 -25.92
N HIS A 126 -36.79 13.14 -25.42
CA HIS A 126 -35.77 12.76 -24.46
C HIS A 126 -34.63 11.96 -25.06
N GLN A 127 -34.90 11.33 -26.20
CA GLN A 127 -33.94 10.51 -26.95
C GLN A 127 -34.06 10.80 -28.48
N GLU A 128 -32.93 10.64 -29.18
CA GLU A 128 -32.89 10.85 -30.65
C GLU A 128 -33.84 9.90 -31.41
N GLN A 129 -34.07 8.72 -30.88
CA GLN A 129 -34.97 7.72 -31.45
C GLN A 129 -36.43 8.21 -31.53
N GLU A 130 -36.79 9.16 -30.69
CA GLU A 130 -38.15 9.73 -30.64
C GLU A 130 -38.42 10.75 -31.75
N VAL A 131 -37.34 11.27 -32.39
CA VAL A 131 -37.46 12.30 -33.45
C VAL A 131 -38.34 11.82 -34.59
N GLY A 132 -38.17 10.59 -35.07
CA GLY A 132 -38.97 10.05 -36.16
C GLY A 132 -40.48 10.00 -35.86
N ALA A 133 -40.83 9.57 -34.63
CA ALA A 133 -42.21 9.54 -34.20
C ALA A 133 -42.80 10.95 -34.03
N ALA A 134 -42.02 11.88 -33.45
CA ALA A 134 -42.41 13.29 -33.31
C ALA A 134 -42.66 13.97 -34.66
N LEU A 135 -41.80 13.71 -35.65
CA LEU A 135 -41.96 14.23 -37.03
C LEU A 135 -43.19 13.67 -37.73
N ALA A 136 -43.46 12.37 -37.57
CA ALA A 136 -44.66 11.74 -38.14
C ALA A 136 -45.96 12.34 -37.55
N ASP A 137 -45.99 12.57 -36.24
CA ASP A 137 -47.10 13.20 -35.56
C ASP A 137 -47.28 14.68 -35.98
N ALA A 138 -46.19 15.44 -36.05
CA ALA A 138 -46.18 16.82 -36.53
C ALA A 138 -46.77 16.90 -37.96
N LYS A 139 -46.35 16.00 -38.85
CA LYS A 139 -46.86 15.90 -40.21
C LYS A 139 -48.37 15.58 -40.26
N ALA A 140 -48.83 14.67 -39.41
CA ALA A 140 -50.27 14.33 -39.32
C ALA A 140 -51.11 15.50 -38.83
N ARG A 141 -50.55 16.40 -38.00
CA ARG A 141 -51.19 17.64 -37.51
C ARG A 141 -51.11 18.78 -38.55
N GLY A 142 -50.51 18.54 -39.71
CA GLY A 142 -50.41 19.53 -40.79
C GLY A 142 -49.33 20.57 -40.56
N ILE A 143 -48.33 20.29 -39.80
CA ILE A 143 -47.13 21.12 -39.66
C ILE A 143 -46.36 21.06 -40.96
N GLN A 144 -45.85 22.19 -41.40
CA GLN A 144 -45.09 22.36 -42.65
C GLN A 144 -43.61 22.62 -42.37
N VAL A 145 -43.32 23.31 -41.27
CA VAL A 145 -41.98 23.72 -40.89
C VAL A 145 -41.66 23.21 -39.50
N VAL A 146 -40.53 22.47 -39.38
CA VAL A 146 -40.03 21.97 -38.11
C VAL A 146 -38.73 22.70 -37.75
N ILE A 147 -38.68 23.24 -36.57
CA ILE A 147 -37.50 23.90 -35.98
C ILE A 147 -36.82 22.87 -35.06
N GLY A 148 -35.53 22.67 -35.21
CA GLY A 148 -34.79 21.70 -34.38
C GLY A 148 -33.28 21.75 -34.56
N ASP A 149 -32.62 20.74 -34.02
CA ASP A 149 -31.19 20.51 -34.19
C ASP A 149 -30.86 19.88 -35.58
N SER A 150 -29.58 19.60 -35.84
CA SER A 150 -29.11 19.05 -37.12
C SER A 150 -29.75 17.70 -37.46
N ILE A 151 -30.03 16.86 -36.45
CA ILE A 151 -30.65 15.55 -36.65
C ILE A 151 -32.11 15.70 -36.98
N THR A 152 -32.82 16.48 -36.19
CA THR A 152 -34.24 16.80 -36.39
C THR A 152 -34.47 17.38 -37.78
N VAL A 153 -33.64 18.34 -38.19
CA VAL A 153 -33.76 18.99 -39.52
C VAL A 153 -33.48 18.02 -40.67
N LYS A 154 -32.47 17.16 -40.53
CA LYS A 154 -32.16 16.16 -41.55
C LYS A 154 -33.30 15.14 -41.70
N MET A 155 -33.82 14.61 -40.60
CA MET A 155 -34.94 13.68 -40.60
C MET A 155 -36.25 14.34 -41.07
N ALA A 156 -36.46 15.63 -40.77
CA ALA A 156 -37.59 16.39 -41.30
C ALA A 156 -37.56 16.48 -42.84
N ALA A 157 -36.39 16.77 -43.43
CA ALA A 157 -36.22 16.79 -44.87
C ALA A 157 -36.51 15.42 -45.53
N GLU A 158 -36.04 14.31 -44.90
CA GLU A 158 -36.33 12.95 -45.36
C GLU A 158 -37.84 12.60 -45.25
N SER A 159 -38.53 13.22 -44.29
CA SER A 159 -39.97 13.05 -44.07
C SER A 159 -40.82 14.00 -44.97
N GLY A 160 -40.21 14.83 -45.78
CA GLY A 160 -40.87 15.82 -46.66
C GLY A 160 -41.41 17.03 -45.89
N LEU A 161 -40.82 17.35 -44.75
CA LEU A 161 -41.07 18.59 -44.01
C LEU A 161 -39.92 19.59 -44.23
N GLN A 162 -40.21 20.89 -44.16
CA GLN A 162 -39.16 21.90 -44.20
C GLN A 162 -38.50 21.98 -42.81
N GLY A 163 -37.19 21.73 -42.72
CA GLY A 163 -36.42 21.86 -41.50
C GLY A 163 -35.79 23.27 -41.40
N VAL A 164 -35.84 23.85 -40.19
CA VAL A 164 -35.14 25.09 -39.84
C VAL A 164 -34.18 24.78 -38.69
N LEU A 165 -32.89 24.89 -38.99
CA LEU A 165 -31.84 24.57 -38.03
C LEU A 165 -31.67 25.67 -36.98
N ILE A 166 -31.65 25.32 -35.72
CA ILE A 166 -31.23 26.22 -34.66
C ILE A 166 -29.70 26.34 -34.69
N THR A 167 -29.22 27.44 -35.27
CA THR A 167 -27.77 27.70 -35.35
C THR A 167 -27.26 28.41 -34.12
N SER A 168 -26.01 28.14 -33.75
CA SER A 168 -25.34 28.88 -32.67
C SER A 168 -24.83 30.22 -33.20
N GLY A 169 -25.06 31.27 -32.44
CA GLY A 169 -24.49 32.58 -32.72
C GLY A 169 -23.13 32.78 -32.04
N LYS A 170 -22.58 33.99 -32.26
CA LYS A 170 -21.31 34.41 -31.64
C LYS A 170 -21.34 34.28 -30.12
N GLU A 171 -22.45 34.64 -29.49
CA GLU A 171 -22.62 34.67 -28.05
C GLU A 171 -22.45 33.26 -27.44
N SER A 172 -23.16 32.28 -28.00
CA SER A 172 -23.09 30.88 -27.58
C SER A 172 -21.70 30.28 -27.73
N LEU A 173 -21.01 30.63 -28.83
CA LEU A 173 -19.66 30.19 -29.10
C LEU A 173 -18.64 30.81 -28.12
N MET A 174 -18.73 32.13 -27.89
CA MET A 174 -17.88 32.83 -26.93
C MET A 174 -18.08 32.34 -25.52
N GLU A 175 -19.32 32.01 -25.11
CA GLU A 175 -19.60 31.38 -23.81
C GLU A 175 -18.92 30.01 -23.70
N ALA A 176 -18.99 29.17 -24.73
CA ALA A 176 -18.33 27.87 -24.75
C ALA A 176 -16.81 27.98 -24.59
N PHE A 177 -16.18 28.93 -25.33
CA PHE A 177 -14.74 29.18 -25.16
C PHE A 177 -14.38 29.74 -23.78
N SER A 178 -15.21 30.61 -23.20
CA SER A 178 -15.00 31.10 -21.82
C SER A 178 -15.03 29.95 -20.81
N ARG A 179 -16.01 29.04 -20.91
CA ARG A 179 -16.11 27.84 -20.08
C ARG A 179 -14.90 26.90 -20.28
N ALA A 180 -14.48 26.71 -21.53
CA ALA A 180 -13.30 25.91 -21.87
C ALA A 180 -12.04 26.46 -21.18
N GLY A 181 -11.83 27.78 -21.26
CA GLY A 181 -10.71 28.44 -20.58
C GLY A 181 -10.73 28.30 -19.05
N GLN A 182 -11.93 28.41 -18.44
CA GLN A 182 -12.07 28.20 -16.98
C GLN A 182 -11.76 26.76 -16.57
N LEU A 183 -12.26 25.78 -17.31
CA LEU A 183 -11.98 24.35 -17.06
C LEU A 183 -10.50 24.05 -17.19
N TYR A 184 -9.86 24.53 -18.28
CA TYR A 184 -8.42 24.35 -18.49
C TYR A 184 -7.60 24.96 -17.35
N LYS A 185 -7.84 26.24 -17.00
CA LYS A 185 -7.15 26.92 -15.92
C LYS A 185 -7.33 26.20 -14.56
N SER A 186 -8.49 25.63 -14.31
CA SER A 186 -8.77 24.86 -13.10
C SER A 186 -8.03 23.53 -13.09
N ALA A 187 -8.02 22.81 -14.21
CA ALA A 187 -7.30 21.55 -14.37
C ALA A 187 -5.77 21.75 -14.27
N GLU A 188 -5.23 22.78 -14.91
CA GLU A 188 -3.82 23.15 -14.86
C GLU A 188 -3.38 23.51 -13.42
N LYS A 189 -4.22 24.27 -12.69
CA LYS A 189 -3.95 24.60 -11.29
C LYS A 189 -3.92 23.34 -10.40
N LEU A 190 -4.82 22.38 -10.62
CA LEU A 190 -4.82 21.11 -9.91
C LEU A 190 -3.60 20.28 -10.27
N LYS A 191 -3.24 20.19 -11.55
CA LYS A 191 -2.06 19.48 -12.04
C LYS A 191 -0.77 20.05 -11.40
N THR A 192 -0.59 21.37 -11.45
CA THR A 192 0.57 22.04 -10.83
C THR A 192 0.65 21.78 -9.32
N LYS A 193 -0.50 21.80 -8.62
CA LYS A 193 -0.53 21.44 -7.20
C LYS A 193 -0.12 19.99 -6.96
N ASN A 194 -0.62 19.05 -7.75
CA ASN A 194 -0.27 17.64 -7.64
C ASN A 194 1.23 17.43 -7.89
N GLU A 195 1.77 18.00 -8.96
CA GLU A 195 3.21 17.96 -9.26
C GLU A 195 4.05 18.53 -8.12
N MET A 196 3.60 19.64 -7.50
CA MET A 196 4.26 20.21 -6.33
C MET A 196 4.20 19.25 -5.12
N TYR A 197 3.06 18.61 -4.84
CA TYR A 197 2.94 17.64 -3.76
C TYR A 197 3.82 16.40 -4.00
N GLU A 198 3.84 15.87 -5.21
CA GLU A 198 4.72 14.77 -5.59
C GLU A 198 6.20 15.13 -5.43
N ALA A 199 6.57 16.34 -5.88
CA ALA A 199 7.94 16.83 -5.71
C ALA A 199 8.32 17.00 -4.23
N MET A 200 7.42 17.50 -3.39
CA MET A 200 7.63 17.58 -1.95
C MET A 200 7.78 16.19 -1.31
N LEU A 201 6.86 15.26 -1.59
CA LEU A 201 6.88 13.90 -1.07
C LEU A 201 8.14 13.14 -1.52
N SER A 202 8.62 13.38 -2.75
CA SER A 202 9.84 12.76 -3.27
C SER A 202 11.11 13.21 -2.56
N LYS A 203 11.11 14.39 -1.95
CA LYS A 203 12.25 14.94 -1.20
C LYS A 203 12.28 14.54 0.27
N LEU A 204 11.23 13.89 0.78
CA LEU A 204 11.24 13.38 2.15
C LEU A 204 12.33 12.31 2.30
N GLN A 205 13.09 12.37 3.42
CA GLN A 205 14.17 11.43 3.70
C GLN A 205 13.66 10.03 4.07
N GLY A 206 12.46 9.93 4.67
CA GLY A 206 11.81 8.64 4.98
C GLY A 206 11.19 7.98 3.76
N GLY A 207 10.97 6.67 3.84
CA GLY A 207 10.22 5.91 2.85
C GLY A 207 8.71 6.07 3.05
N TYR A 208 8.01 6.72 2.10
CA TYR A 208 6.57 6.94 2.16
C TYR A 208 5.88 6.40 0.92
N ALA A 209 4.73 5.75 1.12
CA ALA A 209 3.88 5.29 0.04
C ALA A 209 2.40 5.38 0.42
N ALA A 210 1.54 5.39 -0.59
CA ALA A 210 0.11 5.18 -0.44
C ALA A 210 -0.29 3.95 -1.24
N ALA A 211 -1.05 3.04 -0.64
CA ALA A 211 -1.50 1.82 -1.27
C ALA A 211 -2.96 1.54 -0.92
N ASP A 212 -3.66 0.86 -1.82
CA ASP A 212 -4.99 0.35 -1.55
C ASP A 212 -4.96 -0.95 -0.70
N GLN A 213 -6.13 -1.47 -0.34
CA GLN A 213 -6.25 -2.73 0.43
C GLN A 213 -5.74 -3.97 -0.34
N GLY A 214 -5.59 -3.89 -1.65
CA GLY A 214 -5.01 -4.90 -2.53
C GLY A 214 -3.49 -4.79 -2.61
N GLY A 215 -2.86 -3.80 -1.98
CA GLY A 215 -1.43 -3.53 -2.05
C GLY A 215 -1.00 -2.85 -3.35
N LYS A 216 -1.94 -2.36 -4.16
CA LYS A 216 -1.63 -1.55 -5.33
C LYS A 216 -1.14 -0.18 -4.87
N LEU A 217 0.02 0.22 -5.37
CA LEU A 217 0.61 1.51 -5.07
C LEU A 217 -0.09 2.62 -5.87
N GLU A 218 -0.63 3.61 -5.16
CA GLU A 218 -1.12 4.85 -5.75
C GLU A 218 0.01 5.90 -5.80
N PHE A 219 0.93 5.80 -4.84
CA PHE A 219 2.12 6.64 -4.75
C PHE A 219 3.21 5.91 -3.99
N ALA A 220 4.47 6.09 -4.37
CA ALA A 220 5.64 5.69 -3.58
C ALA A 220 6.81 6.63 -3.87
N ASN A 221 7.39 7.23 -2.82
CA ASN A 221 8.57 8.06 -3.02
C ASN A 221 9.83 7.21 -3.31
N PRO A 222 10.89 7.79 -3.89
CA PRO A 222 12.12 7.06 -4.22
C PRO A 222 12.77 6.38 -3.01
N SER A 223 12.66 6.98 -1.82
CA SER A 223 13.19 6.39 -0.58
C SER A 223 12.44 5.11 -0.19
N PHE A 224 11.12 5.08 -0.32
CA PHE A 224 10.32 3.89 -0.07
C PHE A 224 10.69 2.75 -1.03
N LYS A 225 10.76 3.03 -2.32
CA LYS A 225 11.16 2.04 -3.34
C LYS A 225 12.56 1.48 -3.08
N ARG A 226 13.50 2.32 -2.70
CA ARG A 226 14.88 1.92 -2.38
C ARG A 226 14.96 1.06 -1.13
N LEU A 227 14.31 1.46 -0.03
CA LEU A 227 14.28 0.70 1.23
C LEU A 227 13.69 -0.69 1.02
N LEU A 228 12.58 -0.79 0.31
CA LEU A 228 11.94 -2.06 0.02
C LEU A 228 12.52 -2.78 -1.22
N LYS A 229 13.59 -2.27 -1.84
CA LYS A 229 14.20 -2.83 -3.05
C LYS A 229 13.20 -3.10 -4.17
N LEU A 230 12.19 -2.24 -4.29
CA LEU A 230 11.16 -2.35 -5.32
C LEU A 230 11.72 -1.89 -6.68
N PRO A 231 11.35 -2.55 -7.79
CA PRO A 231 11.60 -2.04 -9.13
C PRO A 231 10.95 -0.67 -9.33
N GLU A 232 11.52 0.20 -10.16
CA GLU A 232 10.92 1.50 -10.50
C GLU A 232 9.50 1.37 -11.06
N THR A 233 9.25 0.29 -11.79
CA THR A 233 7.95 -0.03 -12.41
C THR A 233 6.99 -0.77 -11.49
N ALA A 234 7.34 -1.02 -10.22
CA ALA A 234 6.45 -1.72 -9.31
C ALA A 234 5.20 -0.89 -9.04
N ASP A 235 4.07 -1.47 -9.34
CA ASP A 235 2.72 -0.93 -9.10
C ASP A 235 1.99 -1.66 -7.96
N THR A 236 2.59 -2.73 -7.43
CA THR A 236 2.02 -3.53 -6.34
C THR A 236 3.09 -4.01 -5.36
N LEU A 237 2.71 -4.11 -4.09
CA LEU A 237 3.55 -4.64 -3.01
C LEU A 237 3.44 -6.17 -2.88
N TYR A 238 2.44 -6.79 -3.49
CA TYR A 238 2.27 -8.23 -3.50
C TYR A 238 2.81 -8.83 -4.81
N PRO A 239 3.44 -10.00 -4.79
CA PRO A 239 3.66 -10.94 -3.68
C PRO A 239 4.93 -10.70 -2.84
N LEU A 240 5.69 -9.62 -3.07
CA LEU A 240 7.00 -9.37 -2.45
C LEU A 240 6.95 -9.28 -0.91
N TYR A 241 5.82 -8.81 -0.37
CA TYR A 241 5.62 -8.61 1.06
C TYR A 241 4.29 -9.21 1.52
N PRO A 242 4.20 -10.53 1.67
CA PRO A 242 2.94 -11.20 2.07
C PRO A 242 2.42 -10.75 3.43
N GLY A 243 3.31 -10.48 4.40
CA GLY A 243 2.96 -9.97 5.73
C GLY A 243 2.28 -8.59 5.69
N LEU A 244 2.59 -7.76 4.71
CA LEU A 244 1.96 -6.46 4.52
C LEU A 244 0.45 -6.58 4.23
N ARG A 245 0.03 -7.60 3.49
CA ARG A 245 -1.40 -7.85 3.21
C ARG A 245 -2.20 -8.05 4.50
N GLU A 246 -1.65 -8.83 5.43
CA GLU A 246 -2.29 -9.09 6.70
C GLU A 246 -2.31 -7.84 7.58
N MET A 247 -1.23 -7.06 7.56
CA MET A 247 -1.14 -5.78 8.25
C MET A 247 -2.21 -4.81 7.74
N LEU A 248 -2.35 -4.62 6.42
CA LEU A 248 -3.35 -3.72 5.84
C LEU A 248 -4.78 -4.18 6.14
N ARG A 249 -5.00 -5.51 6.18
CA ARG A 249 -6.30 -6.07 6.58
C ARG A 249 -6.64 -5.75 8.02
N ASP A 250 -5.68 -5.83 8.94
CA ASP A 250 -5.88 -5.56 10.36
C ASP A 250 -6.06 -4.06 10.62
N VAL A 251 -5.25 -3.19 10.01
CA VAL A 251 -5.44 -1.72 10.05
C VAL A 251 -6.83 -1.34 9.49
N GLY A 252 -7.30 -2.04 8.45
CA GLY A 252 -8.61 -1.80 7.84
C GLY A 252 -9.82 -2.19 8.73
N ARG A 253 -9.61 -3.03 9.75
CA ARG A 253 -10.65 -3.43 10.73
C ARG A 253 -10.76 -2.46 11.89
N GLY A 254 -9.73 -1.65 12.14
CA GLY A 254 -9.75 -0.62 13.19
C GLY A 254 -10.79 0.47 12.89
N ALA A 255 -11.49 0.90 13.93
CA ALA A 255 -12.48 1.99 13.81
C ALA A 255 -11.83 3.39 13.80
N ASP A 256 -10.58 3.49 14.24
CA ASP A 256 -9.88 4.76 14.43
C ASP A 256 -8.88 4.98 13.28
N TYR A 257 -9.04 6.10 12.56
CA TYR A 257 -8.16 6.48 11.44
C TYR A 257 -6.76 6.90 11.90
N ASP A 258 -6.58 7.28 13.17
CA ASP A 258 -5.30 7.72 13.72
C ASP A 258 -4.42 6.57 14.22
N GLN A 259 -4.94 5.33 14.25
CA GLN A 259 -4.14 4.19 14.67
C GLN A 259 -3.17 3.75 13.57
N ALA A 260 -1.90 3.70 13.94
CA ALA A 260 -0.84 3.19 13.09
C ALA A 260 -0.29 1.89 13.66
N ILE A 261 -0.22 0.85 12.85
CA ILE A 261 0.42 -0.42 13.18
C ILE A 261 1.83 -0.42 12.59
N ALA A 262 2.84 -0.68 13.43
CA ALA A 262 4.21 -0.88 12.99
C ALA A 262 4.53 -2.38 12.97
N VAL A 263 5.01 -2.86 11.83
CA VAL A 263 5.42 -4.24 11.62
C VAL A 263 6.90 -4.28 11.27
N TYR A 264 7.65 -5.15 11.92
CA TYR A 264 9.04 -5.41 11.58
C TYR A 264 9.14 -6.53 10.56
N GLU A 265 9.80 -6.26 9.43
CA GLU A 265 10.12 -7.24 8.40
C GLU A 265 11.52 -7.81 8.62
N PRO A 266 11.64 -9.03 9.19
CA PRO A 266 12.93 -9.58 9.61
C PRO A 266 13.93 -9.81 8.47
N GLU A 267 13.43 -10.14 7.28
CA GLU A 267 14.28 -10.43 6.11
C GLU A 267 14.94 -9.18 5.55
N GLN A 268 14.29 -8.03 5.68
CA GLN A 268 14.79 -6.75 5.17
C GLN A 268 15.42 -5.88 6.28
N GLY A 269 15.19 -6.21 7.55
CA GLY A 269 15.62 -5.37 8.68
C GLY A 269 14.88 -4.03 8.75
N LEU A 270 13.65 -3.97 8.23
CA LEU A 270 12.87 -2.74 8.10
C LEU A 270 11.65 -2.74 9.01
N TYR A 271 11.29 -1.56 9.47
CA TYR A 271 10.01 -1.29 10.13
C TYR A 271 9.04 -0.69 9.13
N LEU A 272 7.87 -1.34 8.95
CA LEU A 272 6.77 -0.84 8.15
C LEU A 272 5.65 -0.37 9.08
N ARG A 273 5.26 0.88 8.94
CA ARG A 273 4.11 1.46 9.64
C ARG A 273 3.01 1.72 8.63
N ALA A 274 1.80 1.24 8.92
CA ALA A 274 0.62 1.53 8.12
C ALA A 274 -0.40 2.31 8.92
N GLN A 275 -1.05 3.28 8.27
CA GLN A 275 -2.12 4.08 8.82
C GLN A 275 -3.21 4.22 7.77
N ARG A 276 -4.48 4.06 8.17
CA ARG A 276 -5.59 4.25 7.25
C ARG A 276 -5.79 5.73 6.96
N LEU A 277 -5.97 6.07 5.67
CA LEU A 277 -6.29 7.42 5.23
C LEU A 277 -7.81 7.60 5.06
N PRO A 278 -8.33 8.82 5.30
CA PRO A 278 -9.70 9.15 4.90
C PRO A 278 -9.82 9.00 3.38
N ALA A 279 -10.79 8.24 2.92
CA ALA A 279 -11.08 8.04 1.49
C ALA A 279 -12.60 7.99 1.29
N GLU A 280 -13.05 8.15 0.05
CA GLU A 280 -14.46 8.01 -0.35
C GLU A 280 -15.01 6.62 -0.02
N GLU A 281 -16.33 6.51 0.15
CA GLU A 281 -17.05 5.41 0.84
C GLU A 281 -16.65 3.98 0.46
N ASP A 282 -16.16 3.72 -0.76
CA ASP A 282 -15.79 2.36 -1.21
C ASP A 282 -14.27 2.13 -1.34
N ARG A 283 -13.44 3.15 -1.12
CA ARG A 283 -12.00 3.08 -1.33
C ARG A 283 -11.24 3.11 -0.01
N ARG A 284 -10.55 2.03 0.32
CA ARG A 284 -9.65 1.99 1.48
C ARG A 284 -8.22 2.28 1.04
N LEU A 285 -7.71 3.41 1.49
CA LEU A 285 -6.35 3.86 1.21
C LEU A 285 -5.54 3.86 2.50
N TYR A 286 -4.28 3.44 2.39
CA TYR A 286 -3.35 3.35 3.51
C TYR A 286 -2.08 4.13 3.21
N MET A 287 -1.64 4.93 4.16
CA MET A 287 -0.31 5.52 4.16
C MET A 287 0.66 4.50 4.76
N LEU A 288 1.76 4.25 4.06
CA LEU A 288 2.84 3.37 4.48
C LEU A 288 4.09 4.19 4.75
N HIS A 289 4.78 3.90 5.83
CA HIS A 289 6.08 4.46 6.16
C HIS A 289 7.06 3.34 6.41
N ALA A 290 8.19 3.35 5.68
CA ALA A 290 9.30 2.40 5.85
C ALA A 290 10.50 3.13 6.47
N ALA A 291 11.12 2.51 7.48
CA ALA A 291 12.32 3.02 8.15
C ALA A 291 13.26 1.87 8.53
N GLU A 292 14.57 2.12 8.53
CA GLU A 292 15.58 1.18 9.01
C GLU A 292 15.66 1.17 10.55
N GLU A 293 15.29 2.28 11.17
CA GLU A 293 15.30 2.42 12.63
C GLU A 293 13.93 2.14 13.24
N GLU A 294 13.94 1.55 14.43
CA GLU A 294 12.74 1.34 15.22
C GLU A 294 12.09 2.70 15.54
N PRO A 295 10.77 2.87 15.34
CA PRO A 295 10.09 4.10 15.72
C PRO A 295 10.35 4.42 17.20
N GLU A 296 10.78 5.65 17.49
CA GLU A 296 10.99 6.11 18.86
C GLU A 296 9.74 5.80 19.69
N HIS A 297 9.91 5.05 20.79
CA HIS A 297 8.89 4.64 21.78
C HIS A 297 8.18 3.30 21.56
N SER A 298 8.50 2.46 20.57
CA SER A 298 7.67 1.28 20.33
C SER A 298 7.97 0.12 21.27
N GLY A 299 8.75 -0.01 22.18
CA GLY A 299 8.94 -1.16 23.09
C GLY A 299 8.22 -2.48 22.70
N LEU A 300 7.50 -2.46 21.58
CA LEU A 300 6.72 -3.56 20.98
C LEU A 300 7.00 -3.62 19.48
N THR A 301 7.38 -4.79 18.99
CA THR A 301 7.48 -5.08 17.55
C THR A 301 6.40 -6.09 17.17
N ALA A 302 5.66 -5.81 16.11
CA ALA A 302 4.69 -6.73 15.52
C ALA A 302 5.20 -7.24 14.17
N SER A 303 4.96 -8.51 13.86
CA SER A 303 5.28 -9.11 12.56
C SER A 303 4.23 -10.16 12.20
N TYR A 304 4.01 -10.40 10.91
CA TYR A 304 3.19 -11.50 10.45
C TYR A 304 4.09 -12.65 10.00
N LEU A 305 3.97 -13.79 10.69
CA LEU A 305 4.74 -14.98 10.37
C LEU A 305 3.96 -15.84 9.38
N LEU A 306 4.57 -16.10 8.23
CA LEU A 306 4.06 -16.94 7.17
C LEU A 306 4.97 -18.15 6.97
N ALA A 307 4.45 -19.25 6.47
CA ALA A 307 5.22 -20.47 6.32
C ALA A 307 6.05 -20.46 5.03
N GLU A 308 7.25 -19.91 5.07
CA GLU A 308 8.14 -19.88 3.89
C GLU A 308 9.42 -20.73 4.02
N ALA A 309 9.71 -21.31 5.18
CA ALA A 309 10.94 -22.09 5.32
C ALA A 309 10.68 -23.50 5.85
N PRO A 310 11.45 -24.50 5.40
CA PRO A 310 11.28 -25.87 5.83
C PRO A 310 11.43 -26.00 7.34
N PHE A 311 10.57 -26.81 7.91
CA PHE A 311 10.59 -27.14 9.33
C PHE A 311 11.53 -28.33 9.56
N PHE A 312 12.49 -28.19 10.46
CA PHE A 312 13.51 -29.19 10.70
C PHE A 312 13.18 -30.19 11.81
N TYR A 313 12.03 -30.05 12.49
CA TYR A 313 11.55 -31.04 13.44
C TYR A 313 10.83 -32.17 12.71
N HIS A 314 11.29 -33.42 12.87
CA HIS A 314 10.61 -34.58 12.32
C HIS A 314 9.56 -35.10 13.29
N GLN A 315 8.30 -35.07 12.93
CA GLN A 315 7.18 -35.59 13.73
C GLN A 315 7.24 -37.11 13.91
N GLU A 316 7.86 -37.84 12.98
CA GLU A 316 7.87 -39.30 12.94
C GLU A 316 8.76 -39.97 14.00
N GLU A 317 9.61 -39.25 14.72
CA GLU A 317 10.59 -39.80 15.65
C GLU A 317 10.51 -39.23 17.07
N GLY A 318 9.33 -38.86 17.56
CA GLY A 318 9.14 -38.40 18.95
C GLY A 318 9.41 -36.90 19.14
N GLY A 319 9.45 -36.12 18.08
CA GLY A 319 9.36 -34.66 18.14
C GLY A 319 7.99 -34.22 18.66
N PRO A 320 7.88 -33.02 19.25
CA PRO A 320 6.61 -32.53 19.74
C PRO A 320 5.60 -32.41 18.57
N GLU A 321 4.39 -32.96 18.76
CA GLU A 321 3.32 -32.79 17.78
C GLU A 321 3.12 -31.31 17.48
N ALA A 322 3.08 -30.96 16.16
CA ALA A 322 2.87 -29.58 15.73
C ALA A 322 1.38 -29.22 15.84
N SER A 323 0.83 -29.30 17.04
CA SER A 323 -0.55 -28.90 17.34
C SER A 323 -0.65 -28.29 18.74
N PHE A 324 -1.62 -27.39 18.92
CA PHE A 324 -1.95 -26.86 20.25
C PHE A 324 -3.23 -27.52 20.74
N PRO A 325 -3.20 -28.24 21.89
CA PRO A 325 -4.39 -28.89 22.43
C PRO A 325 -5.49 -27.89 22.82
N ALA A 326 -5.11 -26.70 23.24
CA ALA A 326 -5.99 -25.57 23.54
C ALA A 326 -5.21 -24.27 23.73
N TYR A 327 -5.91 -23.13 23.71
CA TYR A 327 -5.35 -21.81 24.00
C TYR A 327 -5.86 -21.24 25.32
N PRO A 328 -5.10 -20.36 25.98
CA PRO A 328 -3.73 -19.98 25.67
C PRO A 328 -2.74 -21.12 25.94
N ALA A 329 -1.59 -21.10 25.23
CA ALA A 329 -0.52 -22.07 25.35
C ALA A 329 0.84 -21.40 25.54
N ALA A 330 1.88 -22.15 25.89
CA ALA A 330 3.25 -21.66 25.90
C ALA A 330 4.18 -22.61 25.15
N VAL A 331 5.20 -22.03 24.50
CA VAL A 331 6.30 -22.77 23.87
C VAL A 331 7.60 -22.23 24.45
N PHE A 332 8.43 -23.09 25.02
CA PHE A 332 9.69 -22.66 25.58
C PHE A 332 10.86 -23.54 25.13
N GLY A 333 12.06 -23.01 25.21
CA GLY A 333 13.31 -23.66 24.81
C GLY A 333 14.37 -22.61 24.52
N GLU A 334 15.62 -23.05 24.45
CA GLU A 334 16.76 -22.16 24.21
C GLU A 334 16.57 -21.25 22.98
N LYS A 335 17.28 -20.11 22.95
CA LYS A 335 17.30 -19.22 21.77
C LYS A 335 17.75 -20.01 20.55
N GLY A 336 17.04 -19.83 19.43
CA GLY A 336 17.33 -20.54 18.19
C GLY A 336 16.78 -21.97 18.11
N SER A 337 16.11 -22.50 19.13
CA SER A 337 15.52 -23.84 19.13
C SER A 337 14.35 -24.05 18.15
N GLY A 338 13.91 -23.00 17.45
CA GLY A 338 12.85 -23.11 16.46
C GLY A 338 11.44 -22.81 16.99
N ARG A 339 11.29 -22.15 18.13
CA ARG A 339 9.99 -21.81 18.76
C ARG A 339 9.01 -21.15 17.78
N LYS A 340 9.46 -20.14 17.02
CA LYS A 340 8.62 -19.47 16.02
C LYS A 340 8.17 -20.43 14.92
N ARG A 341 9.07 -21.28 14.42
CA ARG A 341 8.77 -22.30 13.42
C ARG A 341 7.76 -23.32 13.90
N TYR A 342 7.93 -23.77 15.14
CA TYR A 342 6.97 -24.67 15.77
C TYR A 342 5.55 -24.08 15.76
N ILE A 343 5.41 -22.81 16.17
CA ILE A 343 4.10 -22.14 16.20
C ILE A 343 3.52 -22.00 14.80
N ILE A 344 4.35 -21.63 13.79
CA ILE A 344 3.90 -21.52 12.41
C ILE A 344 3.31 -22.85 11.93
N ASN A 345 4.01 -23.96 12.14
CA ASN A 345 3.53 -25.26 11.71
C ASN A 345 2.27 -25.70 12.46
N ALA A 346 2.23 -25.50 13.78
CA ALA A 346 1.07 -25.83 14.60
C ALA A 346 -0.17 -25.00 14.21
N ALA A 347 -0.01 -23.71 13.94
CA ALA A 347 -1.12 -22.85 13.55
C ALA A 347 -1.59 -23.09 12.12
N LEU A 348 -0.70 -23.43 11.19
CA LEU A 348 -1.06 -23.75 9.81
C LEU A 348 -1.85 -25.05 9.67
N SER A 349 -1.67 -26.01 10.58
CA SER A 349 -2.51 -27.20 10.66
C SER A 349 -3.96 -26.85 11.02
N GLU A 350 -4.19 -25.75 11.75
CA GLU A 350 -5.52 -25.30 12.17
C GLU A 350 -6.16 -24.29 11.23
N SER A 351 -5.37 -23.40 10.65
CA SER A 351 -5.86 -22.38 9.72
C SER A 351 -4.78 -21.92 8.74
N ARG A 352 -5.18 -21.58 7.50
CA ARG A 352 -4.27 -21.00 6.50
C ARG A 352 -3.94 -19.52 6.73
N GLU A 353 -4.42 -18.94 7.82
CA GLU A 353 -4.17 -17.54 8.16
C GLU A 353 -2.80 -17.43 8.84
N GLY A 354 -2.01 -16.42 8.46
CA GLY A 354 -0.73 -16.13 9.10
C GLY A 354 -0.87 -15.86 10.60
N ILE A 355 0.24 -15.95 11.33
CA ILE A 355 0.32 -15.73 12.77
C ILE A 355 0.71 -14.27 13.01
N LEU A 356 0.02 -13.60 13.93
CA LEU A 356 0.49 -12.33 14.47
C LEU A 356 1.56 -12.61 15.53
N TYR A 357 2.79 -12.16 15.27
CA TYR A 357 3.89 -12.28 16.23
C TYR A 357 4.18 -10.92 16.88
N LEU A 358 4.13 -10.89 18.20
CA LEU A 358 4.36 -9.71 19.03
C LEU A 358 5.61 -9.95 19.89
N ASN A 359 6.60 -9.07 19.76
CA ASN A 359 7.82 -9.12 20.56
C ASN A 359 7.90 -7.88 21.44
N ILE A 360 7.80 -8.10 22.74
CA ILE A 360 7.88 -7.06 23.77
C ILE A 360 9.36 -6.86 24.11
N ARG A 361 9.83 -5.62 24.00
CA ARG A 361 11.22 -5.23 24.31
C ARG A 361 11.33 -4.37 25.56
N ARG A 362 10.27 -3.64 25.88
CA ARG A 362 10.18 -2.79 27.08
C ARG A 362 8.81 -2.86 27.71
N SER A 363 8.75 -2.70 29.01
CA SER A 363 7.52 -2.61 29.78
C SER A 363 7.04 -1.17 29.83
N SER A 364 5.86 -0.88 29.24
CA SER A 364 5.13 0.38 29.45
C SER A 364 3.62 0.14 29.34
N GLU A 365 2.81 1.11 29.78
CA GLU A 365 1.34 1.01 29.64
C GLU A 365 0.92 1.15 28.18
N GLU A 366 1.62 1.96 27.39
CA GLU A 366 1.38 2.11 25.96
C GLU A 366 1.63 0.79 25.21
N VAL A 367 2.73 0.09 25.53
CA VAL A 367 3.06 -1.22 24.95
C VAL A 367 1.96 -2.24 25.23
N LEU A 368 1.49 -2.33 26.47
CA LEU A 368 0.42 -3.26 26.84
C LEU A 368 -0.87 -2.92 26.08
N LYS A 369 -1.25 -1.65 26.00
CA LYS A 369 -2.43 -1.19 25.30
C LYS A 369 -2.34 -1.49 23.79
N ALA A 370 -1.24 -1.11 23.14
CA ALA A 370 -1.01 -1.37 21.72
C ALA A 370 -1.05 -2.87 21.40
N MET A 371 -0.45 -3.72 22.26
CA MET A 371 -0.49 -5.17 22.11
C MET A 371 -1.91 -5.72 22.19
N MET A 372 -2.71 -5.29 23.17
CA MET A 372 -4.10 -5.74 23.32
C MET A 372 -4.97 -5.29 22.13
N GLU A 373 -4.77 -4.10 21.60
CA GLU A 373 -5.44 -3.60 20.41
C GLU A 373 -5.10 -4.42 19.18
N LEU A 374 -3.81 -4.69 18.93
CA LEU A 374 -3.36 -5.56 17.83
C LEU A 374 -3.96 -6.96 17.91
N MET A 375 -4.03 -7.54 19.10
CA MET A 375 -4.65 -8.84 19.30
C MET A 375 -6.15 -8.83 18.97
N LEU A 376 -6.87 -7.76 19.28
CA LEU A 376 -8.30 -7.61 18.92
C LEU A 376 -8.50 -7.51 17.41
N TYR A 377 -7.64 -6.76 16.72
CA TYR A 377 -7.71 -6.60 15.26
C TYR A 377 -7.32 -7.88 14.51
N GLY A 378 -6.51 -8.73 15.10
CA GLY A 378 -6.09 -10.02 14.54
C GLY A 378 -7.22 -11.03 14.25
N GLY A 379 -8.46 -10.74 14.66
CA GLY A 379 -9.68 -11.41 14.19
C GLY A 379 -9.77 -12.91 14.47
N GLY A 380 -9.24 -13.40 15.62
CA GLY A 380 -9.30 -14.82 15.99
C GLY A 380 -8.13 -15.66 15.47
N ARG A 381 -7.16 -15.03 14.83
CA ARG A 381 -5.88 -15.61 14.40
C ARG A 381 -5.01 -15.97 15.63
N VAL A 382 -4.08 -16.92 15.47
CA VAL A 382 -3.10 -17.23 16.51
C VAL A 382 -2.16 -16.03 16.69
N THR A 383 -1.98 -15.62 17.95
CA THR A 383 -1.05 -14.54 18.32
C THR A 383 0.09 -15.13 19.16
N ALA A 384 1.31 -15.05 18.64
CA ALA A 384 2.53 -15.46 19.35
C ALA A 384 3.11 -14.25 20.09
N ILE A 385 3.37 -14.36 21.38
CA ILE A 385 3.84 -13.29 22.27
C ILE A 385 5.19 -13.68 22.87
N GLU A 386 6.25 -12.94 22.54
CA GLU A 386 7.60 -13.10 23.11
C GLU A 386 7.93 -11.90 24.00
N GLY A 387 8.63 -12.11 25.10
CA GLY A 387 9.03 -11.06 26.04
C GLY A 387 7.97 -10.71 27.09
N ALA A 388 6.94 -11.55 27.29
CA ALA A 388 5.91 -11.31 28.30
C ALA A 388 6.49 -11.20 29.73
N GLU A 389 7.63 -11.83 30.00
CA GLU A 389 8.40 -11.76 31.26
C GLU A 389 9.06 -10.38 31.49
N LEU A 390 9.12 -9.51 30.47
CA LEU A 390 9.62 -8.15 30.61
C LEU A 390 8.55 -7.18 31.14
N LEU A 391 7.28 -7.55 31.04
CA LEU A 391 6.17 -6.76 31.57
C LEU A 391 6.19 -6.78 33.12
N SER A 392 5.73 -5.71 33.75
CA SER A 392 5.52 -5.67 35.19
C SER A 392 4.51 -6.73 35.65
N ALA A 393 4.59 -7.18 36.90
CA ALA A 393 3.65 -8.18 37.45
C ALA A 393 2.17 -7.72 37.35
N LYS A 394 1.89 -6.42 37.39
CA LYS A 394 0.55 -5.83 37.16
C LYS A 394 0.12 -6.06 35.72
N GLN A 395 0.96 -5.67 34.77
CA GLN A 395 0.67 -5.78 33.33
C GLN A 395 0.54 -7.24 32.88
N GLN A 396 1.34 -8.14 33.41
CA GLN A 396 1.20 -9.58 33.16
C GLN A 396 -0.16 -10.13 33.62
N ARG A 397 -0.64 -9.64 34.77
CA ARG A 397 -1.98 -10.04 35.29
C ARG A 397 -3.09 -9.49 34.40
N GLU A 398 -2.98 -8.25 33.95
CA GLU A 398 -3.94 -7.63 33.02
C GLU A 398 -3.97 -8.36 31.68
N LEU A 399 -2.79 -8.70 31.14
CA LEU A 399 -2.67 -9.49 29.91
C LEU A 399 -3.34 -10.88 30.06
N ALA A 400 -3.08 -11.58 31.16
CA ALA A 400 -3.69 -12.88 31.43
C ALA A 400 -5.24 -12.77 31.49
N GLU A 401 -5.77 -11.76 32.18
CA GLU A 401 -7.22 -11.51 32.23
C GLU A 401 -7.80 -11.23 30.84
N PHE A 402 -7.15 -10.37 30.07
CA PHE A 402 -7.56 -10.02 28.73
C PHE A 402 -7.63 -11.26 27.82
N VAL A 403 -6.54 -12.05 27.78
CA VAL A 403 -6.45 -13.26 26.95
C VAL A 403 -7.54 -14.27 27.32
N MET A 404 -7.75 -14.50 28.62
CA MET A 404 -8.75 -15.45 29.12
C MET A 404 -10.19 -14.95 28.90
N LYS A 405 -10.49 -13.70 29.23
CA LYS A 405 -11.82 -13.11 29.08
C LYS A 405 -12.28 -13.03 27.62
N ARG A 406 -11.36 -12.73 26.72
CA ARG A 406 -11.62 -12.62 25.27
C ARG A 406 -11.44 -13.94 24.51
N LYS A 407 -11.05 -15.02 25.20
CA LYS A 407 -10.76 -16.34 24.59
C LYS A 407 -9.81 -16.24 23.39
N MET A 408 -8.73 -15.44 23.57
CA MET A 408 -7.75 -15.22 22.52
C MET A 408 -6.91 -16.48 22.27
N LYS A 409 -6.59 -16.76 21.00
CA LYS A 409 -5.65 -17.81 20.61
C LYS A 409 -4.20 -17.33 20.82
N ALA A 410 -3.78 -17.15 22.08
CA ALA A 410 -2.46 -16.65 22.44
C ALA A 410 -1.49 -17.80 22.70
N VAL A 411 -0.25 -17.66 22.19
CA VAL A 411 0.87 -18.57 22.47
C VAL A 411 2.04 -17.75 22.98
N PHE A 412 2.43 -17.99 24.23
CA PHE A 412 3.56 -17.31 24.87
C PHE A 412 4.88 -18.03 24.56
N LEU A 413 5.91 -17.26 24.22
CA LEU A 413 7.24 -17.75 23.90
C LEU A 413 8.22 -17.38 25.00
N PHE A 414 8.90 -18.36 25.56
CA PHE A 414 9.94 -18.15 26.57
C PHE A 414 11.25 -18.82 26.18
N ASP A 415 12.37 -18.21 26.53
CA ASP A 415 13.70 -18.80 26.32
C ASP A 415 14.09 -19.85 27.35
N ARG A 416 13.32 -19.95 28.45
CA ARG A 416 13.48 -20.91 29.56
C ARG A 416 12.13 -21.41 30.04
N ASP A 417 12.17 -22.41 30.91
CA ASP A 417 10.96 -22.94 31.52
C ASP A 417 10.14 -21.84 32.24
N PRO A 418 8.86 -21.68 31.93
CA PRO A 418 7.98 -20.72 32.59
C PRO A 418 7.88 -20.93 34.14
N GLU A 419 8.00 -22.14 34.61
CA GLU A 419 7.98 -22.42 36.05
C GLU A 419 9.25 -21.88 36.74
N ALA A 420 10.41 -22.03 36.09
CA ALA A 420 11.65 -21.45 36.58
C ALA A 420 11.59 -19.90 36.58
N LEU A 421 11.00 -19.28 35.51
CA LEU A 421 10.78 -17.84 35.48
C LEU A 421 9.83 -17.37 36.59
N ALA A 422 8.83 -18.15 36.94
CA ALA A 422 7.93 -17.83 38.05
C ALA A 422 8.60 -17.96 39.42
N ALA A 423 9.48 -18.97 39.61
CA ALA A 423 10.29 -19.12 40.82
C ALA A 423 11.28 -17.95 41.00
N GLU A 424 11.76 -17.36 39.91
CA GLU A 424 12.60 -16.14 39.90
C GLU A 424 11.79 -14.83 40.03
N GLU A 425 10.48 -14.89 40.27
CA GLU A 425 9.56 -13.76 40.35
C GLU A 425 9.46 -12.92 39.05
N ARG A 426 9.93 -13.46 37.93
CA ARG A 426 9.87 -12.80 36.60
C ARG A 426 8.56 -13.05 35.88
N LEU A 427 7.83 -14.11 36.23
CA LEU A 427 6.54 -14.46 35.67
C LEU A 427 5.45 -14.47 36.73
N ALA A 428 4.40 -13.65 36.51
CA ALA A 428 3.28 -13.57 37.45
C ALA A 428 2.48 -14.88 37.47
N GLY A 429 2.19 -15.42 38.67
CA GLY A 429 1.48 -16.67 38.82
C GLY A 429 0.10 -16.74 38.13
N LYS A 430 -0.55 -15.60 37.90
CA LYS A 430 -1.81 -15.54 37.13
C LYS A 430 -1.58 -15.80 35.65
N LEU A 431 -0.50 -15.27 35.07
CA LEU A 431 -0.13 -15.52 33.68
C LEU A 431 0.32 -17.00 33.51
N LEU A 432 1.16 -17.50 34.38
CA LEU A 432 1.57 -18.92 34.39
C LEU A 432 0.34 -19.85 34.40
N ARG A 433 -0.60 -19.65 35.35
CA ARG A 433 -1.81 -20.47 35.45
C ARG A 433 -2.68 -20.44 34.18
N SER A 434 -2.62 -19.40 33.39
CA SER A 434 -3.42 -19.30 32.15
C SER A 434 -3.05 -20.38 31.13
N PHE A 435 -1.82 -20.89 31.13
CA PHE A 435 -1.32 -21.91 30.19
C PHE A 435 -0.60 -23.09 30.85
N HIS A 436 -0.63 -23.24 32.21
CA HIS A 436 0.20 -24.14 32.98
C HIS A 436 0.26 -25.59 32.45
N HIS A 437 -0.87 -26.17 32.03
CA HIS A 437 -0.90 -27.55 31.49
C HIS A 437 -0.80 -27.60 29.96
N ARG A 438 -0.44 -26.49 29.31
CA ARG A 438 -0.38 -26.30 27.86
C ARG A 438 0.96 -25.72 27.45
N SER A 439 1.99 -26.11 28.16
CA SER A 439 3.38 -25.71 27.90
C SER A 439 4.11 -26.80 27.14
N ILE A 440 4.75 -26.42 26.04
CA ILE A 440 5.49 -27.31 25.15
C ILE A 440 6.96 -26.94 25.23
N SER A 441 7.78 -27.92 25.62
CA SER A 441 9.24 -27.79 25.68
C SER A 441 9.86 -28.18 24.35
N LEU A 442 10.71 -27.34 23.80
CA LEU A 442 11.52 -27.67 22.64
C LEU A 442 12.94 -27.95 23.08
N PRO A 443 13.49 -29.16 22.77
CA PRO A 443 14.84 -29.53 23.16
C PRO A 443 15.88 -28.67 22.41
N ALA A 444 17.06 -28.53 23.00
CA ALA A 444 18.20 -27.96 22.32
C ALA A 444 18.64 -28.86 21.14
N LEU A 445 19.13 -28.26 20.04
CA LEU A 445 19.50 -29.01 18.85
C LEU A 445 20.49 -30.13 19.12
N ARG A 446 21.49 -29.90 19.99
CA ARG A 446 22.48 -30.89 20.45
C ARG A 446 21.89 -32.09 21.21
N GLU A 447 20.69 -31.94 21.74
CA GLU A 447 20.00 -32.98 22.55
C GLU A 447 19.02 -33.78 21.67
N THR A 448 18.88 -33.42 20.41
CA THR A 448 17.92 -34.05 19.50
C THR A 448 18.53 -35.29 18.82
N PRO A 449 17.80 -36.39 18.68
CA PRO A 449 18.26 -37.58 17.96
C PRO A 449 18.33 -37.37 16.44
N TRP A 450 17.74 -36.28 15.95
CA TRP A 450 17.67 -35.94 14.50
C TRP A 450 18.66 -34.87 14.09
N LEU A 451 19.73 -34.58 14.87
CA LEU A 451 20.72 -33.55 14.54
C LEU A 451 21.33 -33.74 13.14
N GLU A 452 21.74 -34.97 12.80
CA GLU A 452 22.30 -35.28 11.47
C GLU A 452 21.30 -34.96 10.34
N ARG A 453 20.05 -35.35 10.49
CA ARG A 453 19.01 -35.06 9.52
C ARG A 453 18.77 -33.55 9.37
N SER A 454 18.80 -32.83 10.49
CA SER A 454 18.67 -31.37 10.49
C SER A 454 19.83 -30.69 9.74
N ILE A 455 21.05 -31.18 9.89
CA ILE A 455 22.22 -30.71 9.14
C ILE A 455 22.02 -30.93 7.64
N ARG A 456 21.62 -32.15 7.22
CA ARG A 456 21.34 -32.48 5.81
C ARG A 456 20.20 -31.65 5.23
N ALA A 457 19.10 -31.48 5.94
CA ALA A 457 17.97 -30.67 5.51
C ALA A 457 18.36 -29.18 5.38
N CYS A 458 19.20 -28.68 6.29
CA CYS A 458 19.74 -27.32 6.22
C CYS A 458 20.63 -27.13 5.00
N LEU A 459 21.46 -28.13 4.65
CA LEU A 459 22.28 -28.10 3.43
C LEU A 459 21.40 -28.01 2.17
N ILE A 460 20.37 -28.86 2.05
CA ILE A 460 19.46 -28.86 0.90
C ILE A 460 18.79 -27.48 0.76
N TRP A 461 18.23 -26.96 1.84
CA TRP A 461 17.57 -25.66 1.84
C TRP A 461 18.53 -24.51 1.50
N THR A 462 19.78 -24.58 2.00
CA THR A 462 20.80 -23.55 1.69
C THR A 462 21.22 -23.60 0.22
N ASN A 463 21.35 -24.82 -0.35
CA ASN A 463 21.62 -25.02 -1.77
C ASN A 463 20.55 -24.34 -2.65
N GLU A 464 19.27 -24.63 -2.38
CA GLU A 464 18.15 -24.03 -3.13
C GLU A 464 18.21 -22.51 -3.06
N ARG A 465 18.45 -21.96 -1.88
CA ARG A 465 18.46 -20.51 -1.67
C ARG A 465 19.65 -19.81 -2.30
N GLN A 466 20.83 -20.46 -2.33
CA GLN A 466 22.06 -19.90 -2.92
C GLN A 466 22.29 -20.30 -4.38
N GLY A 467 21.40 -21.13 -4.95
CA GLY A 467 21.56 -21.61 -6.32
C GLY A 467 22.78 -22.51 -6.52
N LYS A 468 23.25 -23.20 -5.45
CA LYS A 468 24.38 -24.11 -5.46
C LYS A 468 23.92 -25.56 -5.64
N GLN A 469 24.86 -26.44 -6.02
CA GLN A 469 24.59 -27.89 -6.21
C GLN A 469 25.54 -28.74 -5.36
N ILE A 470 25.60 -28.48 -4.07
CA ILE A 470 26.43 -29.26 -3.14
C ILE A 470 25.71 -30.59 -2.86
N VAL A 471 26.38 -31.69 -3.16
CA VAL A 471 25.84 -33.06 -3.01
C VAL A 471 25.84 -33.51 -1.55
N GLY A 472 26.82 -33.06 -0.74
CA GLY A 472 26.94 -33.48 0.65
C GLY A 472 28.12 -32.88 1.40
N LEU A 473 28.32 -33.38 2.62
CA LEU A 473 29.46 -33.06 3.45
C LEU A 473 30.40 -34.28 3.53
N ARG A 474 31.71 -34.05 3.61
CA ARG A 474 32.68 -35.13 3.90
C ARG A 474 32.45 -35.68 5.30
N GLY A 475 32.81 -36.94 5.52
CA GLY A 475 32.62 -37.62 6.82
C GLY A 475 33.20 -36.84 7.99
N GLU A 476 34.45 -36.35 7.86
CA GLU A 476 35.11 -35.54 8.88
C GLU A 476 34.34 -34.23 9.22
N VAL A 477 33.75 -33.61 8.20
CA VAL A 477 32.93 -32.39 8.41
C VAL A 477 31.64 -32.73 9.14
N MET A 478 30.98 -33.82 8.77
CA MET A 478 29.77 -34.29 9.46
C MET A 478 30.07 -34.65 10.92
N GLU A 479 31.17 -35.35 11.20
CA GLU A 479 31.58 -35.68 12.57
C GLU A 479 31.83 -34.44 13.42
N ALA A 480 32.50 -33.43 12.85
CA ALA A 480 32.75 -32.16 13.53
C ALA A 480 31.43 -31.40 13.83
N LEU A 481 30.49 -31.38 12.88
CA LEU A 481 29.19 -30.75 13.09
C LEU A 481 28.33 -31.49 14.12
N LEU A 482 28.40 -32.82 14.17
CA LEU A 482 27.71 -33.63 15.18
C LEU A 482 28.27 -33.44 16.60
N ALA A 483 29.58 -33.17 16.69
CA ALA A 483 30.25 -32.90 17.96
C ALA A 483 30.12 -31.45 18.44
N HIS A 484 29.68 -30.54 17.57
CA HIS A 484 29.58 -29.11 17.89
C HIS A 484 28.45 -28.83 18.91
N PRO A 485 28.65 -27.94 19.90
CA PRO A 485 27.69 -27.69 20.97
C PRO A 485 26.41 -26.95 20.56
N TRP A 486 26.37 -26.34 19.39
CA TRP A 486 25.21 -25.63 18.84
C TRP A 486 24.48 -24.74 19.86
N GLN A 487 25.22 -23.85 20.54
CA GLN A 487 24.65 -22.96 21.55
C GLN A 487 23.53 -22.06 20.98
N GLY A 488 23.60 -21.77 19.68
CA GLY A 488 22.60 -21.04 18.94
C GLY A 488 21.59 -21.87 18.17
N ASN A 489 21.62 -23.17 18.41
CA ASN A 489 20.65 -24.11 17.87
C ASN A 489 20.52 -23.95 16.32
N PHE A 490 19.30 -24.00 15.78
CA PHE A 490 19.05 -23.87 14.33
C PHE A 490 19.50 -22.53 13.73
N THR A 491 19.52 -21.45 14.50
CA THR A 491 20.01 -20.15 14.01
C THR A 491 21.50 -20.20 13.73
N GLU A 492 22.27 -20.85 14.61
CA GLU A 492 23.70 -21.05 14.42
C GLU A 492 23.96 -22.02 13.30
N LEU A 493 23.28 -23.17 13.27
CA LEU A 493 23.39 -24.16 12.20
C LEU A 493 23.17 -23.53 10.81
N ARG A 494 22.12 -22.72 10.67
CA ARG A 494 21.84 -22.02 9.42
C ARG A 494 22.98 -21.07 9.02
N THR A 495 23.48 -20.29 9.98
CA THR A 495 24.55 -19.32 9.70
C THR A 495 25.85 -20.02 9.29
N VAL A 496 26.20 -21.11 9.95
CA VAL A 496 27.37 -21.94 9.59
C VAL A 496 27.18 -22.57 8.21
N MET A 497 26.02 -23.15 7.95
CA MET A 497 25.73 -23.78 6.66
C MET A 497 25.74 -22.77 5.51
N ASP A 498 25.23 -21.55 5.73
CA ASP A 498 25.30 -20.48 4.74
C ASP A 498 26.74 -20.14 4.34
N LEU A 499 27.66 -20.11 5.31
CA LEU A 499 29.09 -19.88 5.03
C LEU A 499 29.72 -21.08 4.31
N PHE A 500 29.42 -22.30 4.75
CA PHE A 500 29.98 -23.51 4.16
C PHE A 500 29.58 -23.67 2.68
N VAL A 501 28.29 -23.48 2.38
CA VAL A 501 27.77 -23.56 1.00
C VAL A 501 28.31 -22.42 0.14
N ALA A 502 28.41 -21.20 0.67
CA ALA A 502 28.96 -20.07 -0.05
C ALA A 502 30.43 -20.28 -0.47
N ALA A 503 31.23 -20.85 0.44
CA ALA A 503 32.66 -21.08 0.24
C ALA A 503 32.99 -22.36 -0.56
N ALA A 504 32.05 -23.29 -0.71
CA ALA A 504 32.29 -24.53 -1.41
C ALA A 504 32.54 -24.30 -2.92
N GLU A 505 33.67 -24.78 -3.42
CA GLU A 505 34.05 -24.71 -4.83
C GLU A 505 33.68 -25.98 -5.61
N GLY A 506 33.48 -27.09 -4.93
CA GLY A 506 33.16 -28.41 -5.49
C GLY A 506 31.79 -28.96 -5.05
N PRO A 507 31.49 -30.22 -5.44
CA PRO A 507 30.19 -30.84 -5.10
C PRO A 507 30.09 -31.29 -3.65
N PHE A 508 31.14 -31.21 -2.85
CA PHE A 508 31.17 -31.56 -1.44
C PHE A 508 31.73 -30.42 -0.60
N ILE A 509 31.23 -30.29 0.62
CA ILE A 509 31.84 -29.43 1.63
C ILE A 509 33.06 -30.19 2.18
N GLU A 510 34.23 -29.66 1.94
CA GLU A 510 35.53 -30.24 2.29
C GLU A 510 35.96 -29.79 3.70
N ARG A 511 37.04 -30.39 4.22
CA ARG A 511 37.55 -30.15 5.59
C ARG A 511 37.92 -28.69 5.87
N GLU A 512 38.37 -27.96 4.85
CA GLU A 512 38.78 -26.56 4.95
C GLU A 512 37.62 -25.67 5.42
N ALA A 513 36.35 -26.05 5.16
CA ALA A 513 35.20 -25.35 5.66
C ALA A 513 35.12 -25.29 7.21
N LEU A 514 35.75 -26.23 7.92
CA LEU A 514 35.79 -26.25 9.38
C LEU A 514 36.48 -25.03 10.00
N GLU A 515 37.40 -24.37 9.26
CA GLU A 515 38.00 -23.10 9.69
C GLU A 515 36.96 -21.99 9.85
N MET A 516 35.84 -22.09 9.12
CA MET A 516 34.73 -21.13 9.19
C MET A 516 33.69 -21.47 10.29
N LEU A 517 33.77 -22.64 10.91
CA LEU A 517 32.81 -23.06 11.94
C LEU A 517 32.77 -22.07 13.11
N GLU A 518 33.94 -21.72 13.63
CA GLU A 518 34.08 -20.74 14.72
C GLU A 518 33.62 -19.34 14.30
N GLU A 519 33.88 -18.93 13.07
CA GLU A 519 33.41 -17.65 12.54
C GLU A 519 31.88 -17.62 12.41
N GLY A 520 31.27 -18.68 11.90
CA GLY A 520 29.83 -18.83 11.78
C GLY A 520 29.12 -18.78 13.12
N SER A 521 29.67 -19.51 14.10
CA SER A 521 29.17 -19.51 15.47
C SER A 521 29.27 -18.12 16.13
N ARG A 522 30.35 -17.40 15.91
CA ARG A 522 30.52 -16.03 16.38
C ARG A 522 29.55 -15.05 15.70
N LYS A 523 29.36 -15.14 14.37
CA LYS A 523 28.38 -14.32 13.63
C LYS A 523 26.96 -14.59 14.09
N ALA A 524 26.60 -15.84 14.37
CA ALA A 524 25.28 -16.17 14.92
C ALA A 524 25.07 -15.53 16.30
N ARG A 525 26.07 -15.61 17.16
CA ARG A 525 26.04 -14.99 18.51
C ARG A 525 25.97 -13.46 18.45
N SER A 526 26.72 -12.81 17.56
CA SER A 526 26.68 -11.34 17.41
C SER A 526 25.31 -10.84 16.92
N LYS A 527 24.60 -11.58 16.07
CA LYS A 527 23.21 -11.26 15.69
C LYS A 527 22.24 -11.28 16.88
N TRP A 528 22.49 -12.10 17.90
CA TRP A 528 21.65 -12.10 19.11
C TRP A 528 21.90 -10.90 20.00
N VAL A 529 23.15 -10.45 20.11
CA VAL A 529 23.51 -9.23 20.81
C VAL A 529 22.92 -8.00 20.13
N ALA A 530 22.90 -7.97 18.80
CA ALA A 530 22.29 -6.88 18.02
C ALA A 530 20.74 -6.86 18.10
N VAL A 531 20.09 -8.02 18.25
CA VAL A 531 18.62 -8.14 18.47
C VAL A 531 18.24 -7.87 19.94
N ALA A 532 19.15 -8.14 20.87
CA ALA A 532 19.01 -7.77 22.28
C ALA A 532 19.55 -6.35 22.53
N GLY A 533 19.11 -5.38 21.74
CA GLY A 533 19.60 -4.02 21.73
C GLY A 533 20.05 -3.50 23.11
N LYS A 534 21.32 -3.11 23.19
CA LYS A 534 22.12 -2.58 24.31
C LYS A 534 22.47 -3.64 25.37
N GLU A 535 23.77 -3.92 25.52
CA GLU A 535 24.29 -4.44 26.77
C GLU A 535 23.64 -3.66 27.91
N GLU A 536 22.79 -4.33 28.70
CA GLU A 536 22.28 -3.76 29.94
C GLU A 536 23.50 -3.54 30.84
N LEU A 537 23.92 -2.31 30.95
CA LEU A 537 24.86 -1.89 31.99
C LEU A 537 24.28 -2.38 33.30
N ASN A 538 24.99 -3.28 33.98
CA ASN A 538 24.56 -3.78 35.26
C ASN A 538 24.61 -2.64 36.30
N LEU A 539 23.51 -1.88 36.41
CA LEU A 539 23.42 -0.76 37.34
C LEU A 539 23.42 -1.16 38.82
N ARG A 540 23.49 -2.46 39.13
CA ARG A 540 23.56 -2.99 40.52
C ARG A 540 24.99 -3.15 41.02
N GLN A 541 25.99 -2.82 40.22
CA GLN A 541 27.41 -2.82 40.60
C GLN A 541 27.88 -1.42 40.99
N PRO A 542 29.09 -1.29 41.65
CA PRO A 542 29.66 0.02 41.98
C PRO A 542 29.80 0.93 40.74
N LEU A 543 29.69 2.22 40.93
CA LEU A 543 29.76 3.22 39.86
C LEU A 543 31.03 3.09 39.01
N GLU A 544 32.14 2.77 39.62
CA GLU A 544 33.44 2.55 38.94
C GLU A 544 33.40 1.39 37.93
N ASP A 545 32.67 0.33 38.27
CA ASP A 545 32.51 -0.81 37.39
C ASP A 545 31.55 -0.50 36.24
N ILE A 546 30.48 0.26 36.51
CA ILE A 546 29.56 0.76 35.50
C ILE A 546 30.29 1.69 34.49
N GLU A 547 31.09 2.63 35.00
CA GLU A 547 31.89 3.51 34.16
C GLU A 547 32.87 2.72 33.28
N ARG A 548 33.46 1.66 33.79
CA ARG A 548 34.41 0.79 33.06
C ARG A 548 33.70 0.04 31.94
N ASP A 549 32.53 -0.51 32.25
CA ASP A 549 31.73 -1.21 31.24
C ASP A 549 31.31 -0.26 30.11
N ILE A 550 30.89 0.97 30.43
CA ILE A 550 30.60 2.03 29.44
C ILE A 550 31.85 2.32 28.58
N ILE A 551 33.00 2.51 29.21
CA ILE A 551 34.26 2.82 28.50
C ILE A 551 34.65 1.65 27.59
N ARG A 552 34.53 0.40 28.05
CA ARG A 552 34.83 -0.80 27.26
C ARG A 552 33.91 -0.92 26.06
N THR A 553 32.61 -0.77 26.27
CA THR A 553 31.58 -0.83 25.22
C THR A 553 31.83 0.23 24.14
N VAL A 554 32.10 1.46 24.52
CA VAL A 554 32.40 2.54 23.57
C VAL A 554 33.74 2.31 22.85
N LEU A 555 34.73 1.74 23.53
CA LEU A 555 36.03 1.43 22.94
C LEU A 555 35.90 0.32 21.86
N GLU A 556 35.10 -0.71 22.14
CA GLU A 556 34.79 -1.78 21.19
C GLU A 556 34.01 -1.25 19.98
N GLN A 557 33.01 -0.39 20.20
CA GLN A 557 32.23 0.26 19.12
C GLN A 557 33.09 1.17 18.22
N GLU A 558 34.13 1.80 18.75
CA GLU A 558 35.08 2.61 17.98
C GLU A 558 36.31 1.80 17.48
N GLY A 559 36.17 0.46 17.40
CA GLY A 559 37.21 -0.41 16.85
C GLY A 559 38.53 -0.34 17.64
N MET A 560 38.47 -0.23 18.96
CA MET A 560 39.61 -0.07 19.87
C MET A 560 40.40 1.25 19.69
N ASN A 561 39.82 2.24 19.01
CA ASN A 561 40.43 3.55 18.81
C ASN A 561 40.20 4.45 20.03
N GLN A 562 41.21 4.51 20.91
CA GLN A 562 41.16 5.28 22.17
C GLN A 562 40.90 6.78 21.96
N SER A 563 41.34 7.38 20.85
CA SER A 563 41.13 8.79 20.58
C SER A 563 39.69 9.11 20.19
N LEU A 564 39.07 8.25 19.37
CA LEU A 564 37.65 8.38 19.00
C LEU A 564 36.75 8.05 20.20
N ALA A 565 37.04 7.00 20.96
CA ALA A 565 36.31 6.63 22.15
C ALA A 565 36.34 7.75 23.21
N ALA A 566 37.51 8.33 23.49
CA ALA A 566 37.63 9.47 24.41
C ALA A 566 36.82 10.68 23.98
N LYS A 567 36.87 11.04 22.68
CA LYS A 567 36.07 12.11 22.10
C LYS A 567 34.57 11.85 22.22
N ARG A 568 34.11 10.63 21.97
CA ARG A 568 32.71 10.24 22.10
C ARG A 568 32.21 10.25 23.53
N LEU A 569 33.06 9.85 24.49
CA LEU A 569 32.75 9.87 25.92
C LEU A 569 32.87 11.27 26.55
N GLY A 570 33.35 12.28 25.82
CA GLY A 570 33.55 13.63 26.35
C GLY A 570 34.66 13.73 27.38
N ILE A 571 35.64 12.80 27.40
CA ILE A 571 36.76 12.75 28.33
C ILE A 571 38.09 12.83 27.60
N ASN A 572 39.16 13.18 28.32
CA ASN A 572 40.51 13.20 27.77
C ASN A 572 41.06 11.77 27.59
N ARG A 573 41.88 11.54 26.55
CA ARG A 573 42.52 10.26 26.31
C ARG A 573 43.32 9.74 27.51
N SER A 574 43.96 10.61 28.27
CA SER A 574 44.67 10.28 29.51
C SER A 574 43.72 9.79 30.62
N THR A 575 42.50 10.38 30.70
CA THR A 575 41.48 9.96 31.65
C THR A 575 40.92 8.59 31.27
N LEU A 576 40.66 8.36 29.98
CA LEU A 576 40.24 7.05 29.47
C LEU A 576 41.28 5.97 29.79
N TRP A 577 42.55 6.25 29.52
CA TRP A 577 43.66 5.33 29.79
C TRP A 577 43.80 5.00 31.27
N ARG A 578 43.69 5.99 32.17
CA ARG A 578 43.74 5.83 33.63
C ARG A 578 42.61 4.93 34.13
N LYS A 579 41.37 5.19 33.66
CA LYS A 579 40.20 4.39 34.05
C LYS A 579 40.22 2.93 33.52
N LEU A 580 40.93 2.67 32.44
CA LEU A 580 41.18 1.30 31.96
C LEU A 580 42.26 0.59 32.77
N LYS A 581 43.21 1.31 33.39
CA LYS A 581 44.35 0.71 34.11
C LYS A 581 44.15 0.53 35.65
N GLU A 582 43.13 1.14 36.23
CA GLU A 582 42.95 1.21 37.70
C GLU A 582 42.61 -0.14 38.37
N LYS A 583 42.66 -1.29 37.67
CA LYS A 583 42.69 -2.65 38.27
C LYS A 583 43.18 -3.69 37.25
N GLU A 584 44.45 -3.71 36.88
CA GLU A 584 45.22 -4.91 36.58
C GLU A 584 46.02 -5.36 37.80
#